data_6fc326f76db2eee91053cb7a803eb5ca
#
_entry.id   6fc326f76db2eee91053cb7a803eb5ca
#
_cell.length_a   1.000
_cell.length_b   1.000
_cell.length_c   1.000
_cell.angle_alpha   90.00
_cell.angle_beta   90.00
_cell.angle_gamma   90.00
#
_symmetry.space_group_name_H-M   'P 1'
#
loop_
_entity.id
_entity.type
_entity.pdbx_description
1 polymer ?
#
loop_
_entity_poly.entity_id
_entity_poly.type
_entity_poly.pdbx_seq_one_letter_code
_entity_poly.pdbx_strand_id
1 'polypeptide(L)'
;MAQIPNVHRLLKKYDVDVELLTAGEYKRTLTVLGENTDKGREKFVSDLEVIHTQFKNFIARFRPQTNIAEVATGEVWSGEAAVAMKLVDEVITSDEYIVNCCEQADVYSVKYESKKTVAEKIGLNAELHIDKIIDRMLQRLQNARLPG
;
A
#
# COMPACT_ATOMS: atom_id res chain seq x y z
N MET A 1 11.75 2.10 8.23
CA MET A 1 12.91 1.41 7.61
C MET A 1 12.84 1.59 6.11
N ALA A 2 13.94 1.88 5.44
CA ALA A 2 14.02 1.92 3.98
C ALA A 2 15.22 1.08 3.51
N GLN A 3 15.01 0.30 2.45
CA GLN A 3 16.08 -0.48 1.80
C GLN A 3 16.07 -0.12 0.32
N ILE A 4 17.15 0.48 -0.15
CA ILE A 4 17.27 0.95 -1.54
C ILE A 4 18.49 0.25 -2.15
N PRO A 5 18.30 -0.69 -3.08
CA PRO A 5 19.41 -1.24 -3.85
C PRO A 5 20.01 -0.14 -4.72
N ASN A 6 21.32 -0.18 -4.94
CA ASN A 6 21.98 0.75 -5.85
C ASN A 6 22.94 -0.03 -6.77
N VAL A 7 22.68 0.07 -8.07
CA VAL A 7 23.44 -0.62 -9.12
C VAL A 7 24.33 0.34 -9.94
N HIS A 8 24.48 1.60 -9.50
CA HIS A 8 25.28 2.61 -10.20
C HIS A 8 26.69 2.13 -10.54
N ARG A 9 27.41 1.52 -9.58
CA ARG A 9 28.78 1.02 -9.80
C ARG A 9 28.84 -0.11 -10.84
N LEU A 10 27.80 -0.94 -10.91
CA LEU A 10 27.69 -1.99 -11.93
C LEU A 10 27.52 -1.37 -13.32
N LEU A 11 26.61 -0.41 -13.46
CA LEU A 11 26.36 0.29 -14.72
C LEU A 11 27.63 1.00 -15.21
N LYS A 12 28.33 1.70 -14.31
CA LYS A 12 29.57 2.38 -14.64
C LYS A 12 30.69 1.42 -15.08
N LYS A 13 30.72 0.19 -14.55
CA LYS A 13 31.66 -0.85 -15.01
C LYS A 13 31.44 -1.26 -16.49
N TYR A 14 30.23 -1.10 -16.98
CA TYR A 14 29.84 -1.42 -18.37
C TYR A 14 29.69 -0.16 -19.25
N ASP A 15 30.27 0.97 -18.86
CA ASP A 15 30.19 2.25 -19.56
C ASP A 15 28.75 2.72 -19.84
N VAL A 16 27.83 2.41 -18.90
CA VAL A 16 26.45 2.90 -18.95
C VAL A 16 26.32 4.09 -18.01
N ASP A 17 26.10 5.27 -18.57
CA ASP A 17 25.83 6.47 -17.83
C ASP A 17 24.33 6.65 -17.57
N VAL A 18 23.98 7.13 -16.38
CA VAL A 18 22.62 7.45 -16.00
C VAL A 18 22.53 8.92 -15.66
N GLU A 19 21.78 9.66 -16.44
CA GLU A 19 21.51 11.06 -16.21
C GLU A 19 20.23 11.22 -15.37
N LEU A 20 20.32 11.90 -14.22
CA LEU A 20 19.21 12.17 -13.33
C LEU A 20 18.84 13.65 -13.36
N LEU A 21 17.79 14.00 -14.11
CA LEU A 21 17.29 15.36 -14.21
C LEU A 21 16.14 15.57 -13.22
N THR A 22 16.31 16.46 -12.25
CA THR A 22 15.29 16.79 -11.25
C THR A 22 15.10 18.28 -11.11
N ALA A 23 13.86 18.72 -10.93
CA ALA A 23 13.54 20.07 -10.50
C ALA A 23 13.45 20.12 -8.97
N GLY A 24 14.43 20.79 -8.33
CA GLY A 24 14.58 20.87 -6.89
C GLY A 24 15.66 19.94 -6.33
N GLU A 25 16.49 20.47 -5.45
CA GLU A 25 17.71 19.84 -4.91
C GLU A 25 17.41 18.51 -4.20
N TYR A 26 16.30 18.41 -3.49
CA TYR A 26 15.95 17.24 -2.67
C TYR A 26 14.80 16.42 -3.22
N LYS A 27 14.42 16.62 -4.48
CA LYS A 27 13.31 15.86 -5.08
C LYS A 27 13.60 14.36 -5.16
N ARG A 28 14.86 13.99 -5.28
CA ARG A 28 15.34 12.62 -5.24
C ARG A 28 16.71 12.56 -4.56
N THR A 29 16.72 12.24 -3.29
CA THR A 29 17.92 12.18 -2.45
C THR A 29 18.71 10.90 -2.65
N LEU A 30 17.99 9.76 -2.86
CA LEU A 30 18.58 8.47 -3.19
C LEU A 30 17.92 7.87 -4.44
N THR A 31 18.71 7.13 -5.20
CA THR A 31 18.31 6.52 -6.48
C THR A 31 18.86 5.10 -6.60
N VAL A 32 18.19 4.28 -7.41
CA VAL A 32 18.62 2.90 -7.71
C VAL A 32 19.74 2.88 -8.73
N LEU A 33 19.68 3.76 -9.74
CA LEU A 33 20.56 3.72 -10.91
C LEU A 33 21.67 4.75 -10.88
N GLY A 34 21.38 5.96 -10.39
CA GLY A 34 22.36 7.04 -10.32
C GLY A 34 23.25 6.99 -9.08
N GLU A 35 24.19 7.91 -9.00
CA GLU A 35 25.07 8.04 -7.85
C GLU A 35 24.32 8.53 -6.61
N ASN A 36 24.54 7.87 -5.47
CA ASN A 36 24.02 8.29 -4.17
C ASN A 36 25.09 9.02 -3.40
N THR A 37 24.94 10.33 -3.26
CA THR A 37 25.89 11.18 -2.53
C THR A 37 25.70 11.06 -1.01
N ASP A 38 26.75 11.37 -0.23
CA ASP A 38 26.65 11.38 1.23
C ASP A 38 25.65 12.42 1.72
N LYS A 39 25.61 13.61 1.11
CA LYS A 39 24.61 14.65 1.39
C LYS A 39 23.18 14.16 1.15
N GLY A 40 22.94 13.43 0.05
CA GLY A 40 21.64 12.83 -0.25
C GLY A 40 21.24 11.78 0.79
N ARG A 41 22.22 10.99 1.25
CA ARG A 41 22.04 9.97 2.28
C ARG A 41 21.69 10.57 3.65
N GLU A 42 22.43 11.58 4.07
CA GLU A 42 22.17 12.32 5.31
C GLU A 42 20.78 12.95 5.30
N LYS A 43 20.42 13.61 4.20
CA LYS A 43 19.07 14.19 4.04
C LYS A 43 17.98 13.13 4.13
N PHE A 44 18.15 11.99 3.48
CA PHE A 44 17.19 10.90 3.51
C PHE A 44 17.00 10.33 4.93
N VAL A 45 18.09 10.13 5.67
CA VAL A 45 18.04 9.69 7.08
C VAL A 45 17.33 10.72 7.94
N SER A 46 17.67 12.00 7.78
CA SER A 46 17.00 13.10 8.49
C SER A 46 15.49 13.11 8.25
N ASP A 47 15.04 12.89 7.01
CA ASP A 47 13.62 12.83 6.67
C ASP A 47 12.91 11.61 7.32
N LEU A 48 13.60 10.46 7.38
CA LEU A 48 13.11 9.28 8.10
C LEU A 48 12.90 9.57 9.60
N GLU A 49 13.83 10.27 10.24
CA GLU A 49 13.72 10.64 11.65
C GLU A 49 12.58 11.63 11.91
N VAL A 50 12.35 12.57 11.01
CA VAL A 50 11.20 13.48 11.08
C VAL A 50 9.89 12.69 11.03
N ILE A 51 9.74 11.78 10.06
CA ILE A 51 8.55 10.94 9.93
C ILE A 51 8.37 10.05 11.16
N HIS A 52 9.44 9.43 11.66
CA HIS A 52 9.41 8.59 12.85
C HIS A 52 8.96 9.40 14.08
N THR A 53 9.45 10.62 14.23
CA THR A 53 9.06 11.51 15.33
C THR A 53 7.59 11.91 15.22
N GLN A 54 7.11 12.24 14.02
CA GLN A 54 5.69 12.56 13.79
C GLN A 54 4.80 11.36 14.13
N PHE A 55 5.21 10.15 13.74
CA PHE A 55 4.49 8.92 14.09
C PHE A 55 4.44 8.68 15.60
N LYS A 56 5.58 8.84 16.31
CA LYS A 56 5.62 8.74 17.78
C LYS A 56 4.68 9.74 18.44
N ASN A 57 4.67 10.98 17.99
CA ASN A 57 3.80 12.02 18.52
C ASN A 57 2.31 11.71 18.24
N PHE A 58 2.00 11.16 17.07
CA PHE A 58 0.65 10.71 16.75
C PHE A 58 0.18 9.62 17.72
N ILE A 59 0.98 8.58 17.93
CA ILE A 59 0.64 7.50 18.89
C ILE A 59 0.50 8.06 20.31
N ALA A 60 1.44 8.87 20.80
CA ALA A 60 1.37 9.47 22.11
C ALA A 60 0.10 10.31 22.34
N ARG A 61 -0.39 10.97 21.28
CA ARG A 61 -1.63 11.76 21.34
C ARG A 61 -2.88 10.89 21.49
N PHE A 62 -2.97 9.77 20.76
CA PHE A 62 -4.17 8.92 20.74
C PHE A 62 -4.11 7.75 21.72
N ARG A 63 -2.91 7.40 22.19
CA ARG A 63 -2.67 6.31 23.17
C ARG A 63 -1.75 6.82 24.29
N PRO A 64 -2.17 7.79 25.10
CA PRO A 64 -1.32 8.41 26.12
C PRO A 64 -0.89 7.43 27.23
N GLN A 65 -1.60 6.30 27.37
CA GLN A 65 -1.27 5.23 28.32
C GLN A 65 -0.11 4.35 27.85
N THR A 66 0.33 4.46 26.58
CA THR A 66 1.41 3.64 26.02
C THR A 66 2.77 4.32 26.25
N ASN A 67 3.76 3.55 26.70
CA ASN A 67 5.14 4.05 26.79
C ASN A 67 5.77 4.02 25.38
N ILE A 68 5.75 5.17 24.70
CA ILE A 68 6.23 5.28 23.33
C ILE A 68 7.72 4.95 23.16
N ALA A 69 8.53 5.12 24.20
CA ALA A 69 9.96 4.80 24.15
C ALA A 69 10.22 3.29 24.08
N GLU A 70 9.34 2.50 24.68
CA GLU A 70 9.44 1.03 24.66
C GLU A 70 8.89 0.42 23.38
N VAL A 71 7.82 1.00 22.81
CA VAL A 71 7.10 0.38 21.71
C VAL A 71 7.53 0.89 20.32
N ALA A 72 8.18 2.05 20.24
CA ALA A 72 8.57 2.64 18.96
C ALA A 72 9.98 2.20 18.51
N THR A 73 10.35 0.96 18.74
CA THR A 73 11.66 0.35 18.43
C THR A 73 11.70 -0.30 17.03
N GLY A 74 10.56 -0.51 16.41
CA GLY A 74 10.42 -1.24 15.15
C GLY A 74 10.20 -2.74 15.33
N GLU A 75 10.00 -3.20 16.57
CA GLU A 75 9.60 -4.57 16.87
C GLU A 75 8.13 -4.83 16.50
N VAL A 76 7.80 -6.11 16.33
CA VAL A 76 6.45 -6.58 16.05
C VAL A 76 5.91 -7.27 17.29
N TRP A 77 4.74 -6.84 17.72
CA TRP A 77 4.08 -7.35 18.93
C TRP A 77 2.92 -8.27 18.54
N SER A 78 2.78 -9.40 19.26
CA SER A 78 1.55 -10.21 19.19
C SER A 78 0.39 -9.46 19.85
N GLY A 79 -0.86 -9.86 19.58
CA GLY A 79 -2.04 -9.22 20.15
C GLY A 79 -1.99 -9.15 21.68
N GLU A 80 -1.64 -10.25 22.34
CA GLU A 80 -1.53 -10.31 23.81
C GLU A 80 -0.43 -9.39 24.36
N ALA A 81 0.75 -9.37 23.70
CA ALA A 81 1.83 -8.46 24.07
C ALA A 81 1.44 -6.99 23.82
N ALA A 82 0.70 -6.71 22.76
CA ALA A 82 0.20 -5.37 22.44
C ALA A 82 -0.80 -4.86 23.50
N VAL A 83 -1.65 -5.74 24.07
CA VAL A 83 -2.52 -5.41 25.21
C VAL A 83 -1.68 -5.07 26.43
N ALA A 84 -0.68 -5.91 26.77
CA ALA A 84 0.20 -5.67 27.92
C ALA A 84 0.95 -4.33 27.82
N MET A 85 1.32 -3.92 26.61
CA MET A 85 1.97 -2.64 26.31
C MET A 85 0.98 -1.49 26.10
N LYS A 86 -0.32 -1.73 26.24
CA LYS A 86 -1.39 -0.75 26.06
C LYS A 86 -1.47 -0.15 24.65
N LEU A 87 -0.94 -0.86 23.64
CA LEU A 87 -1.07 -0.50 22.23
C LEU A 87 -2.49 -0.73 21.71
N VAL A 88 -3.14 -1.77 22.19
CA VAL A 88 -4.55 -2.11 21.93
C VAL A 88 -5.28 -2.34 23.26
N ASP A 89 -6.61 -2.28 23.25
CA ASP A 89 -7.41 -2.41 24.46
C ASP A 89 -7.70 -3.88 24.78
N GLU A 90 -7.96 -4.68 23.76
CA GLU A 90 -8.26 -6.11 23.88
C GLU A 90 -7.93 -6.88 22.59
N VAL A 91 -7.89 -8.21 22.71
CA VAL A 91 -7.79 -9.13 21.58
C VAL A 91 -9.11 -9.89 21.49
N ILE A 92 -9.89 -9.56 20.48
CA ILE A 92 -11.26 -10.08 20.28
C ILE A 92 -11.51 -10.27 18.78
N THR A 93 -12.37 -11.19 18.42
CA THR A 93 -12.82 -11.33 17.03
C THR A 93 -13.80 -10.23 16.64
N SER A 94 -13.87 -9.91 15.34
CA SER A 94 -14.84 -8.90 14.86
C SER A 94 -16.29 -9.29 15.14
N ASP A 95 -16.60 -10.58 15.05
CA ASP A 95 -17.97 -11.08 15.27
C ASP A 95 -18.37 -10.98 16.75
N GLU A 96 -17.47 -11.37 17.64
CA GLU A 96 -17.67 -11.24 19.08
C GLU A 96 -17.80 -9.77 19.49
N TYR A 97 -16.96 -8.88 18.94
CA TYR A 97 -17.06 -7.44 19.17
C TYR A 97 -18.43 -6.88 18.73
N ILE A 98 -18.91 -7.27 17.54
CA ILE A 98 -20.22 -6.84 17.04
C ILE A 98 -21.35 -7.36 17.94
N VAL A 99 -21.30 -8.63 18.35
CA VAL A 99 -22.31 -9.21 19.27
C VAL A 99 -22.33 -8.42 20.58
N ASN A 100 -21.18 -8.15 21.19
CA ASN A 100 -21.10 -7.36 22.43
C ASN A 100 -21.63 -5.92 22.24
N CYS A 101 -21.38 -5.31 21.08
CA CYS A 101 -21.95 -3.99 20.75
C CYS A 101 -23.48 -4.02 20.63
N CYS A 102 -24.06 -5.09 20.05
CA CYS A 102 -25.50 -5.23 19.91
C CYS A 102 -26.25 -5.35 21.25
N GLU A 103 -25.56 -5.73 22.33
CA GLU A 103 -26.16 -5.73 23.68
C GLU A 103 -26.33 -4.31 24.25
N GLN A 104 -25.58 -3.34 23.74
CA GLN A 104 -25.49 -1.99 24.31
C GLN A 104 -26.02 -0.90 23.38
N ALA A 105 -26.06 -1.16 22.04
CA ALA A 105 -26.44 -0.18 21.03
C ALA A 105 -26.95 -0.85 19.75
N ASP A 106 -27.64 -0.08 18.92
CA ASP A 106 -27.97 -0.50 17.56
C ASP A 106 -26.72 -0.45 16.67
N VAL A 107 -26.41 -1.58 16.02
CA VAL A 107 -25.25 -1.69 15.13
C VAL A 107 -25.68 -1.65 13.66
N TYR A 108 -25.12 -0.73 12.89
CA TYR A 108 -25.46 -0.53 11.48
C TYR A 108 -24.25 -0.83 10.60
N SER A 109 -24.47 -1.61 9.54
CA SER A 109 -23.50 -1.76 8.45
C SER A 109 -23.67 -0.62 7.44
N VAL A 110 -22.67 0.25 7.34
CA VAL A 110 -22.70 1.36 6.39
C VAL A 110 -21.80 1.05 5.20
N LYS A 111 -22.39 0.94 4.01
CA LYS A 111 -21.68 0.73 2.76
C LYS A 111 -21.74 1.99 1.91
N TYR A 112 -20.58 2.55 1.58
CA TYR A 112 -20.51 3.64 0.62
C TYR A 112 -20.63 3.10 -0.81
N GLU A 113 -21.68 3.50 -1.50
CA GLU A 113 -21.88 3.18 -2.91
C GLU A 113 -21.81 4.46 -3.75
N SER A 114 -20.79 4.58 -4.58
CA SER A 114 -20.78 5.62 -5.61
C SER A 114 -21.78 5.26 -6.72
N LYS A 115 -22.62 6.19 -7.10
CA LYS A 115 -23.52 6.00 -8.26
C LYS A 115 -22.64 5.90 -9.51
N LYS A 116 -22.56 4.71 -10.09
CA LYS A 116 -21.90 4.52 -11.39
C LYS A 116 -22.63 5.34 -12.44
N THR A 117 -21.87 6.09 -13.22
CA THR A 117 -22.41 6.84 -14.36
C THR A 117 -23.00 5.87 -15.40
N VAL A 118 -23.93 6.37 -16.24
CA VAL A 118 -24.51 5.56 -17.32
C VAL A 118 -23.43 5.02 -18.27
N ALA A 119 -22.39 5.81 -18.51
CA ALA A 119 -21.24 5.41 -19.33
C ALA A 119 -20.46 4.23 -18.72
N GLU A 120 -20.22 4.22 -17.40
CA GLU A 120 -19.55 3.10 -16.70
C GLU A 120 -20.41 1.83 -16.69
N LYS A 121 -21.74 1.98 -16.60
CA LYS A 121 -22.67 0.83 -16.70
C LYS A 121 -22.69 0.22 -18.11
N ILE A 122 -22.62 1.05 -19.14
CA ILE A 122 -22.59 0.61 -20.55
C ILE A 122 -21.23 0.01 -20.89
N GLY A 123 -20.10 0.59 -20.41
CA GLY A 123 -18.75 0.08 -20.61
C GLY A 123 -18.54 -1.33 -20.06
N LEU A 124 -18.97 -1.59 -18.84
CA LEU A 124 -18.91 -2.93 -18.22
C LEU A 124 -19.76 -3.97 -18.97
N ASN A 125 -20.91 -3.56 -19.54
CA ASN A 125 -21.72 -4.46 -20.35
C ASN A 125 -21.14 -4.66 -21.76
N ALA A 126 -20.40 -3.68 -22.30
CA ALA A 126 -19.76 -3.80 -23.62
C ALA A 126 -18.65 -4.85 -23.62
N GLU A 127 -17.81 -4.90 -22.58
CA GLU A 127 -16.76 -5.94 -22.45
C GLU A 127 -17.36 -7.35 -22.42
N LEU A 128 -18.40 -7.57 -21.61
CA LEU A 128 -19.09 -8.87 -21.52
C LEU A 128 -19.80 -9.27 -22.82
N HIS A 129 -20.19 -8.30 -23.65
CA HIS A 129 -20.80 -8.57 -24.96
C HIS A 129 -19.78 -8.83 -26.06
N ILE A 130 -18.61 -8.17 -26.00
CA ILE A 130 -17.53 -8.39 -26.96
C ILE A 130 -17.01 -9.82 -26.85
N ASP A 131 -16.75 -10.32 -25.64
CA ASP A 131 -16.29 -11.70 -25.43
C ASP A 131 -17.28 -12.72 -26.01
N LYS A 132 -18.58 -12.53 -25.78
CA LYS A 132 -19.63 -13.42 -26.35
C LYS A 132 -19.72 -13.36 -27.88
N ILE A 133 -19.41 -12.22 -28.48
CA ILE A 133 -19.39 -12.06 -29.94
C ILE A 133 -18.16 -12.76 -30.51
N ILE A 134 -17.00 -12.59 -29.89
CA ILE A 134 -15.75 -13.25 -30.30
C ILE A 134 -15.90 -14.78 -30.20
N ASP A 135 -16.44 -15.30 -29.11
CA ASP A 135 -16.66 -16.75 -28.92
C ASP A 135 -17.61 -17.32 -29.99
N ARG A 136 -18.69 -16.61 -30.32
CA ARG A 136 -19.60 -17.04 -31.41
C ARG A 136 -18.93 -17.00 -32.77
N MET A 137 -18.07 -16.03 -33.06
CA MET A 137 -17.30 -15.97 -34.31
C MET A 137 -16.30 -17.13 -34.40
N LEU A 138 -15.59 -17.42 -33.31
CA LEU A 138 -14.63 -18.52 -33.26
C LEU A 138 -15.33 -19.86 -33.44
N GLN A 139 -16.47 -20.10 -32.82
CA GLN A 139 -17.29 -21.31 -33.01
C GLN A 139 -17.76 -21.46 -34.45
N ARG A 140 -18.20 -20.38 -35.10
CA ARG A 140 -18.61 -20.41 -36.54
C ARG A 140 -17.44 -20.74 -37.45
N LEU A 141 -16.25 -20.20 -37.19
CA LEU A 141 -15.04 -20.49 -37.96
C LEU A 141 -14.56 -21.95 -37.77
N GLN A 142 -14.68 -22.51 -36.58
CA GLN A 142 -14.38 -23.92 -36.32
C GLN A 142 -15.37 -24.85 -37.02
N ASN A 143 -16.64 -24.54 -37.02
CA ASN A 143 -17.68 -25.34 -37.67
C ASN A 143 -17.65 -25.22 -39.22
N ALA A 144 -17.11 -24.13 -39.76
CA ALA A 144 -16.93 -23.94 -41.23
C ALA A 144 -15.70 -24.67 -41.81
N ARG A 145 -14.82 -25.24 -40.96
CA ARG A 145 -13.61 -25.97 -41.36
C ARG A 145 -13.77 -27.48 -41.44
N LEU A 146 -14.97 -28.03 -41.36
CA LEU A 146 -15.26 -29.47 -41.54
C LEU A 146 -16.31 -29.67 -42.64
N PRO A 147 -15.91 -29.70 -43.93
CA PRO A 147 -16.47 -30.64 -44.90
C PRO A 147 -15.48 -31.77 -45.04
N GLY A 148 -15.93 -33.01 -44.68
CA GLY A 148 -15.23 -34.24 -44.95
C GLY A 148 -15.12 -34.53 -46.43
#